data_dd30a159fec910e2a57297f74fab4e09
#
_entry.id   dd30a159fec910e2a57297f74fab4e09
#
_cell.length_a   1.000
_cell.length_b   1.000
_cell.length_c   1.000
_cell.angle_alpha   90.00
_cell.angle_beta   90.00
_cell.angle_gamma   90.00
#
_symmetry.space_group_name_H-M   'P 1'
#
loop_
_entity.id
_entity.type
_entity.pdbx_description
1 polymer ?
#
loop_
_entity_poly.entity_id
_entity_poly.type
_entity_poly.pdbx_seq_one_letter_code
_entity_poly.pdbx_strand_id
1 'polypeptide(L)'
;GNIPNYEYIDEAFRNQAYDPENTYSVPYTWGTVGLIYNKNYVSDEDAESWSCLWNSKYQGKLLMFDNPRDAFAIAESMLGYSFNTEDEQELKNCADLLATQSPVLQGYVMDQIFDRMERGEAWAAPYYAGDYLTMVEENPDLGFSHPKEGFNIFIDAMCIPKGCQNKEGAEAFINFLCRPDISAANLDYIGYSTPETAAKDYLDEEVTSSPVSYPDDETLARSESFAELGVEATQVMNDLW
;
A
#
# COMPACT_ATOMS: atom_id res chain seq x y z
N GLY A 1 19.92 5.45 22.02
CA GLY A 1 19.18 6.63 21.93
C GLY A 1 18.05 6.75 22.91
N ASN A 2 17.13 7.67 22.68
CA ASN A 2 16.01 7.95 23.57
C ASN A 2 14.79 7.05 23.29
N ILE A 3 14.91 6.14 22.29
CA ILE A 3 13.88 5.18 21.89
C ILE A 3 14.50 3.77 22.00
N PRO A 4 14.66 3.22 23.22
CA PRO A 4 15.29 1.91 23.41
C PRO A 4 14.53 0.77 22.71
N ASN A 5 13.19 0.82 22.66
CA ASN A 5 12.38 -0.21 22.00
C ASN A 5 12.54 -0.26 20.47
N TYR A 6 13.27 0.68 19.87
CA TYR A 6 13.70 0.60 18.47
C TYR A 6 14.43 -0.72 18.14
N GLU A 7 15.00 -1.37 19.15
CA GLU A 7 15.64 -2.67 19.01
C GLU A 7 14.69 -3.78 18.52
N TYR A 8 13.37 -3.63 18.70
CA TYR A 8 12.37 -4.59 18.23
C TYR A 8 12.02 -4.43 16.75
N ILE A 9 12.33 -3.28 16.13
CA ILE A 9 12.13 -3.10 14.69
C ILE A 9 13.07 -4.06 13.93
N ASP A 10 12.54 -4.87 13.05
CA ASP A 10 13.31 -5.84 12.26
C ASP A 10 14.30 -5.15 11.31
N GLU A 11 15.43 -5.80 11.06
CA GLU A 11 16.50 -5.26 10.21
C GLU A 11 16.02 -4.93 8.79
N ALA A 12 15.04 -5.69 8.26
CA ALA A 12 14.47 -5.46 6.95
C ALA A 12 13.77 -4.10 6.80
N PHE A 13 13.30 -3.52 7.92
CA PHE A 13 12.62 -2.22 7.94
C PHE A 13 13.52 -1.06 8.38
N ARG A 14 14.78 -1.35 8.73
CA ARG A 14 15.77 -0.32 9.07
C ARG A 14 16.54 0.15 7.83
N ASN A 15 17.24 1.25 7.95
CA ASN A 15 18.15 1.78 6.92
C ASN A 15 17.49 1.98 5.55
N GLN A 16 16.23 2.39 5.56
CA GLN A 16 15.47 2.65 4.33
C GLN A 16 16.09 3.79 3.52
N ALA A 17 15.87 3.81 2.21
CA ALA A 17 16.47 4.80 1.31
C ALA A 17 16.18 6.26 1.71
N TYR A 18 15.02 6.52 2.33
CA TYR A 18 14.64 7.85 2.83
C TYR A 18 15.29 8.23 4.17
N ASP A 19 15.87 7.27 4.91
CA ASP A 19 16.59 7.50 6.18
C ASP A 19 17.66 6.41 6.42
N PRO A 20 18.76 6.39 5.63
CA PRO A 20 19.74 5.30 5.64
C PRO A 20 20.46 5.10 6.98
N GLU A 21 20.47 6.14 7.82
CA GLU A 21 21.15 6.12 9.14
C GLU A 21 20.15 5.98 10.29
N ASN A 22 18.84 5.83 10.00
CA ASN A 22 17.75 5.78 11.01
C ASN A 22 17.81 6.98 11.98
N THR A 23 18.03 8.18 11.43
CA THR A 23 18.23 9.41 12.21
C THR A 23 16.94 10.18 12.46
N TYR A 24 15.99 10.09 11.53
CA TYR A 24 14.82 10.97 11.47
C TYR A 24 13.49 10.24 11.64
N SER A 25 13.46 8.93 11.45
CA SER A 25 12.24 8.14 11.39
C SER A 25 12.32 6.85 12.20
N VAL A 26 11.16 6.38 12.62
CA VAL A 26 10.98 5.05 13.25
C VAL A 26 9.87 4.34 12.48
N PRO A 27 10.12 3.17 11.85
CA PRO A 27 9.08 2.39 11.21
C PRO A 27 7.94 2.08 12.18
N TYR A 28 6.70 2.18 11.69
CA TYR A 28 5.51 2.01 12.51
C TYR A 28 4.62 0.89 12.00
N THR A 29 4.24 0.96 10.72
CA THR A 29 3.49 -0.07 10.00
C THR A 29 4.11 -0.31 8.64
N TRP A 30 3.72 -1.39 8.00
CA TRP A 30 3.97 -1.60 6.58
C TRP A 30 2.78 -2.29 5.93
N GLY A 31 2.73 -2.25 4.62
CA GLY A 31 1.71 -2.92 3.87
C GLY A 31 2.01 -2.94 2.38
N THR A 32 1.08 -3.49 1.64
CA THR A 32 1.15 -3.61 0.18
C THR A 32 -0.08 -3.02 -0.47
N VAL A 33 0.05 -2.61 -1.73
CA VAL A 33 -1.08 -2.28 -2.60
C VAL A 33 -1.42 -3.51 -3.42
N GLY A 34 -2.70 -3.83 -3.51
CA GLY A 34 -3.18 -4.94 -4.33
C GLY A 34 -4.54 -4.64 -4.96
N LEU A 35 -5.07 -5.63 -5.63
CA LEU A 35 -6.39 -5.57 -6.25
C LEU A 35 -7.43 -6.16 -5.29
N ILE A 36 -8.35 -5.34 -4.81
CA ILE A 36 -9.56 -5.78 -4.10
C ILE A 36 -10.63 -6.08 -5.14
N TYR A 37 -11.27 -7.23 -5.06
CA TYR A 37 -12.30 -7.63 -6.02
C TYR A 37 -13.44 -8.40 -5.36
N ASN A 38 -14.64 -8.32 -5.93
CA ASN A 38 -15.79 -9.10 -5.49
C ASN A 38 -15.83 -10.44 -6.22
N LYS A 39 -15.62 -11.53 -5.48
CA LYS A 39 -15.53 -12.92 -5.97
C LYS A 39 -16.79 -13.41 -6.69
N ASN A 40 -17.94 -12.76 -6.47
CA ASN A 40 -19.17 -13.10 -7.17
C ASN A 40 -19.21 -12.61 -8.62
N TYR A 41 -18.37 -11.62 -8.97
CA TYR A 41 -18.40 -10.95 -10.27
C TYR A 41 -17.09 -11.02 -11.02
N VAL A 42 -15.95 -10.99 -10.31
CA VAL A 42 -14.61 -11.02 -10.87
C VAL A 42 -13.97 -12.37 -10.56
N SER A 43 -13.43 -13.03 -11.56
CA SER A 43 -12.74 -14.31 -11.38
C SER A 43 -11.36 -14.10 -10.76
N ASP A 44 -10.88 -15.11 -10.01
CA ASP A 44 -9.54 -15.10 -9.45
C ASP A 44 -8.47 -14.94 -10.55
N GLU A 45 -8.66 -15.58 -11.72
CA GLU A 45 -7.76 -15.46 -12.88
C GLU A 45 -7.66 -14.02 -13.39
N ASP A 46 -8.81 -13.31 -13.53
CA ASP A 46 -8.79 -11.91 -13.92
C ASP A 46 -8.12 -11.02 -12.85
N ALA A 47 -8.30 -11.36 -11.56
CA ALA A 47 -7.74 -10.61 -10.44
C ALA A 47 -6.22 -10.80 -10.24
N GLU A 48 -5.59 -11.79 -10.87
CA GLU A 48 -4.14 -11.99 -10.83
C GLU A 48 -3.33 -10.91 -11.57
N SER A 49 -4.00 -10.02 -12.28
CA SER A 49 -3.36 -9.00 -13.13
C SER A 49 -4.03 -7.65 -12.99
N TRP A 50 -3.23 -6.57 -13.00
CA TRP A 50 -3.75 -5.21 -13.08
C TRP A 50 -4.61 -4.97 -14.33
N SER A 51 -4.45 -5.78 -15.39
CA SER A 51 -5.30 -5.69 -16.60
C SER A 51 -6.79 -5.90 -16.31
N CYS A 52 -7.15 -6.48 -15.18
CA CYS A 52 -8.52 -6.53 -14.67
C CYS A 52 -9.19 -5.13 -14.69
N LEU A 53 -8.43 -4.09 -14.32
CA LEU A 53 -8.91 -2.71 -14.24
C LEU A 53 -9.15 -2.06 -15.62
N TRP A 54 -8.79 -2.73 -16.73
CA TRP A 54 -9.07 -2.33 -18.11
C TRP A 54 -10.07 -3.25 -18.81
N ASN A 55 -10.56 -4.27 -18.09
CA ASN A 55 -11.42 -5.29 -18.70
C ASN A 55 -12.84 -4.75 -18.91
N SER A 56 -13.25 -4.62 -20.16
CA SER A 56 -14.59 -4.15 -20.54
C SER A 56 -15.73 -5.01 -20.04
N LYS A 57 -15.47 -6.27 -19.65
CA LYS A 57 -16.44 -7.18 -18.98
C LYS A 57 -16.98 -6.55 -17.68
N TYR A 58 -16.19 -5.70 -17.02
CA TYR A 58 -16.51 -5.07 -15.75
C TYR A 58 -16.81 -3.55 -15.90
N GLN A 59 -17.13 -3.10 -17.11
CA GLN A 59 -17.38 -1.69 -17.41
C GLN A 59 -18.36 -1.04 -16.42
N GLY A 60 -17.98 0.13 -15.89
CA GLY A 60 -18.77 0.90 -14.92
C GLY A 60 -18.80 0.30 -13.51
N LYS A 61 -17.94 -0.70 -13.25
CA LYS A 61 -17.79 -1.37 -11.95
C LYS A 61 -16.35 -1.37 -11.43
N LEU A 62 -15.45 -0.69 -12.10
CA LEU A 62 -14.05 -0.59 -11.77
C LEU A 62 -13.76 0.79 -11.18
N LEU A 63 -12.92 0.82 -10.16
CA LEU A 63 -12.41 2.04 -9.56
C LEU A 63 -10.89 2.15 -9.77
N MET A 64 -10.38 3.36 -9.70
CA MET A 64 -8.95 3.66 -9.73
C MET A 64 -8.62 4.67 -8.62
N PHE A 65 -7.38 4.70 -8.18
CA PHE A 65 -6.89 5.71 -7.24
C PHE A 65 -7.08 7.13 -7.77
N ASP A 66 -7.57 8.03 -6.93
CA ASP A 66 -7.52 9.48 -7.12
C ASP A 66 -6.22 10.04 -6.50
N ASN A 67 -5.11 9.44 -6.90
CA ASN A 67 -3.75 9.76 -6.48
C ASN A 67 -2.81 9.44 -7.63
N PRO A 68 -2.13 10.44 -8.23
CA PRO A 68 -1.27 10.20 -9.39
C PRO A 68 -0.18 9.18 -9.10
N ARG A 69 0.47 9.25 -7.96
CA ARG A 69 1.61 8.36 -7.65
C ARG A 69 1.21 6.89 -7.64
N ASP A 70 0.09 6.54 -7.00
CA ASP A 70 -0.40 5.17 -6.95
C ASP A 70 -0.98 4.70 -8.30
N ALA A 71 -1.71 5.58 -9.01
CA ALA A 71 -2.26 5.25 -10.32
C ALA A 71 -1.16 5.03 -11.36
N PHE A 72 -0.12 5.86 -11.38
CA PHE A 72 1.04 5.69 -12.26
C PHE A 72 1.80 4.41 -11.95
N ALA A 73 1.99 4.05 -10.67
CA ALA A 73 2.65 2.80 -10.28
C ALA A 73 1.98 1.56 -10.89
N ILE A 74 0.65 1.54 -10.97
CA ILE A 74 -0.09 0.47 -11.63
C ILE A 74 0.23 0.44 -13.14
N ALA A 75 0.25 1.59 -13.80
CA ALA A 75 0.59 1.66 -15.21
C ALA A 75 2.06 1.33 -15.49
N GLU A 76 2.96 1.80 -14.64
CA GLU A 76 4.40 1.50 -14.66
C GLU A 76 4.62 -0.01 -14.55
N SER A 77 3.98 -0.66 -13.57
CA SER A 77 4.01 -2.11 -13.39
C SER A 77 3.55 -2.86 -14.65
N MET A 78 2.42 -2.47 -15.24
CA MET A 78 1.89 -3.09 -16.46
C MET A 78 2.80 -2.92 -17.68
N LEU A 79 3.55 -1.83 -17.75
CA LEU A 79 4.51 -1.54 -18.82
C LEU A 79 5.91 -2.08 -18.53
N GLY A 80 6.16 -2.63 -17.35
CA GLY A 80 7.46 -3.16 -16.92
C GLY A 80 8.48 -2.08 -16.59
N TYR A 81 8.02 -0.90 -16.19
CA TYR A 81 8.84 0.21 -15.71
C TYR A 81 9.01 0.15 -14.19
N SER A 82 10.06 0.79 -13.65
CA SER A 82 10.20 1.03 -12.22
C SER A 82 9.15 2.05 -11.75
N PHE A 83 8.62 1.87 -10.53
CA PHE A 83 7.75 2.86 -9.88
C PHE A 83 8.47 4.17 -9.58
N ASN A 84 9.78 4.19 -9.72
CA ASN A 84 10.64 5.34 -9.48
C ASN A 84 11.27 5.88 -10.77
N THR A 85 10.66 5.59 -11.93
CA THR A 85 11.14 6.15 -13.19
C THR A 85 11.01 7.66 -13.20
N GLU A 86 12.05 8.33 -13.71
CA GLU A 86 12.08 9.77 -13.98
C GLU A 86 12.13 10.05 -15.50
N ASP A 87 12.01 9.00 -16.31
CA ASP A 87 12.00 9.15 -17.78
C ASP A 87 10.66 9.72 -18.24
N GLU A 88 10.72 10.90 -18.87
CA GLU A 88 9.53 11.62 -19.34
C GLU A 88 8.71 10.80 -20.36
N GLN A 89 9.37 9.96 -21.19
CA GLN A 89 8.67 9.15 -22.17
C GLN A 89 7.95 7.97 -21.50
N GLU A 90 8.53 7.35 -20.48
CA GLU A 90 7.88 6.30 -19.70
C GLU A 90 6.67 6.86 -18.97
N LEU A 91 6.78 8.04 -18.34
CA LEU A 91 5.65 8.72 -17.69
C LEU A 91 4.53 9.05 -18.70
N LYS A 92 4.85 9.50 -19.92
CA LYS A 92 3.86 9.71 -20.98
C LYS A 92 3.17 8.41 -21.39
N ASN A 93 3.92 7.33 -21.54
CA ASN A 93 3.35 6.03 -21.88
C ASN A 93 2.38 5.54 -20.78
N CYS A 94 2.68 5.79 -19.50
CA CYS A 94 1.81 5.48 -18.39
C CYS A 94 0.52 6.31 -18.43
N ALA A 95 0.62 7.61 -18.67
CA ALA A 95 -0.54 8.48 -18.82
C ALA A 95 -1.44 8.05 -20.00
N ASP A 96 -0.84 7.71 -21.15
CA ASP A 96 -1.56 7.20 -22.31
C ASP A 96 -2.30 5.89 -21.98
N LEU A 97 -1.67 4.98 -21.23
CA LEU A 97 -2.32 3.74 -20.76
C LEU A 97 -3.49 4.06 -19.82
N LEU A 98 -3.28 4.92 -18.83
CA LEU A 98 -4.33 5.33 -17.88
C LEU A 98 -5.52 5.99 -18.59
N ALA A 99 -5.27 6.81 -19.61
CA ALA A 99 -6.32 7.43 -20.39
C ALA A 99 -7.23 6.41 -21.12
N THR A 100 -6.68 5.25 -21.51
CA THR A 100 -7.47 4.17 -22.14
C THR A 100 -8.45 3.50 -21.19
N GLN A 101 -8.28 3.67 -19.87
CA GLN A 101 -9.14 3.08 -18.84
C GLN A 101 -10.47 3.85 -18.68
N SER A 102 -10.50 5.14 -19.01
CA SER A 102 -11.65 6.03 -18.83
C SER A 102 -13.01 5.42 -19.26
N PRO A 103 -13.14 4.73 -20.41
CA PRO A 103 -14.43 4.17 -20.81
C PRO A 103 -14.99 3.05 -19.93
N VAL A 104 -14.13 2.39 -19.14
CA VAL A 104 -14.53 1.23 -18.31
C VAL A 104 -14.64 1.58 -16.82
N LEU A 105 -14.06 2.69 -16.38
CA LEU A 105 -14.11 3.11 -14.98
C LEU A 105 -15.51 3.56 -14.56
N GLN A 106 -15.81 3.30 -13.29
CA GLN A 106 -16.88 3.98 -12.54
C GLN A 106 -16.40 5.34 -12.04
N GLY A 107 -15.14 5.44 -11.62
CA GLY A 107 -14.52 6.69 -11.17
C GLY A 107 -13.18 6.50 -10.49
N TYR A 108 -12.59 7.63 -10.16
CA TYR A 108 -11.40 7.76 -9.33
C TYR A 108 -11.81 8.00 -7.89
N VAL A 109 -11.18 7.32 -6.93
CA VAL A 109 -11.55 7.38 -5.50
C VAL A 109 -10.31 7.27 -4.61
N MET A 110 -10.45 7.75 -3.39
CA MET A 110 -9.63 7.36 -2.23
C MET A 110 -10.57 6.68 -1.21
N ASP A 111 -10.81 7.25 -0.06
CA ASP A 111 -11.60 6.62 1.02
C ASP A 111 -13.05 6.25 0.62
N GLN A 112 -13.57 6.81 -0.46
CA GLN A 112 -14.90 6.43 -0.98
C GLN A 112 -14.95 4.97 -1.47
N ILE A 113 -13.79 4.29 -1.60
CA ILE A 113 -13.72 2.87 -1.95
C ILE A 113 -14.44 2.00 -0.92
N PHE A 114 -14.36 2.30 0.39
CA PHE A 114 -15.00 1.56 1.45
C PHE A 114 -16.49 1.39 1.16
N ASP A 115 -17.24 2.50 1.08
CA ASP A 115 -18.67 2.46 0.79
C ASP A 115 -19.01 1.68 -0.48
N ARG A 116 -18.22 1.83 -1.56
CA ARG A 116 -18.52 1.25 -2.86
C ARG A 116 -18.24 -0.26 -2.94
N MET A 117 -17.15 -0.71 -2.31
CA MET A 117 -16.79 -2.13 -2.29
C MET A 117 -17.65 -2.89 -1.28
N GLU A 118 -17.86 -2.34 -0.09
CA GLU A 118 -18.68 -2.94 0.95
C GLU A 118 -20.14 -3.15 0.51
N ARG A 119 -20.71 -2.18 -0.21
CA ARG A 119 -22.08 -2.28 -0.75
C ARG A 119 -22.18 -3.04 -2.09
N GLY A 120 -21.07 -3.51 -2.65
CA GLY A 120 -21.04 -4.17 -3.96
C GLY A 120 -21.39 -3.26 -5.14
N GLU A 121 -21.25 -1.94 -4.98
CA GLU A 121 -21.49 -0.96 -6.04
C GLU A 121 -20.36 -0.97 -7.06
N ALA A 122 -19.11 -1.24 -6.63
CA ALA A 122 -17.96 -1.54 -7.46
C ALA A 122 -17.55 -3.01 -7.30
N TRP A 123 -16.84 -3.55 -8.30
CA TRP A 123 -16.46 -4.95 -8.35
C TRP A 123 -14.96 -5.18 -8.28
N ALA A 124 -14.15 -4.23 -8.69
CA ALA A 124 -12.71 -4.25 -8.48
C ALA A 124 -12.14 -2.84 -8.32
N ALA A 125 -11.11 -2.75 -7.48
CA ALA A 125 -10.41 -1.52 -7.17
C ALA A 125 -9.00 -1.82 -6.67
N PRO A 126 -7.97 -1.03 -7.00
CA PRO A 126 -6.69 -1.08 -6.35
C PRO A 126 -6.79 -0.40 -4.98
N TYR A 127 -6.26 -1.02 -3.93
CA TYR A 127 -6.15 -0.37 -2.62
C TYR A 127 -5.16 -1.07 -1.70
N TYR A 128 -5.05 -0.57 -0.48
CA TYR A 128 -4.10 -1.06 0.52
C TYR A 128 -4.61 -2.33 1.20
N ALA A 129 -3.69 -3.26 1.46
CA ALA A 129 -4.00 -4.57 2.04
C ALA A 129 -4.66 -4.50 3.42
N GLY A 130 -4.23 -3.55 4.27
CA GLY A 130 -4.83 -3.35 5.59
C GLY A 130 -6.28 -2.90 5.52
N ASP A 131 -6.59 -1.99 4.61
CA ASP A 131 -7.96 -1.52 4.41
C ASP A 131 -8.88 -2.59 3.84
N TYR A 132 -8.35 -3.50 2.99
CA TYR A 132 -9.09 -4.68 2.55
C TYR A 132 -9.55 -5.54 3.75
N LEU A 133 -8.68 -5.73 4.74
CA LEU A 133 -9.03 -6.53 5.92
C LEU A 133 -10.22 -5.94 6.69
N THR A 134 -10.33 -4.63 6.74
CA THR A 134 -11.51 -3.95 7.30
C THR A 134 -12.74 -4.12 6.40
N MET A 135 -12.58 -3.95 5.08
CA MET A 135 -13.71 -4.06 4.14
C MET A 135 -14.28 -5.48 4.08
N VAL A 136 -13.45 -6.53 4.21
CA VAL A 136 -13.91 -7.92 4.14
C VAL A 136 -14.76 -8.32 5.33
N GLU A 137 -14.62 -7.65 6.48
CA GLU A 137 -15.51 -7.85 7.64
C GLU A 137 -16.95 -7.43 7.32
N GLU A 138 -17.13 -6.33 6.56
CA GLU A 138 -18.43 -5.81 6.15
C GLU A 138 -18.96 -6.52 4.89
N ASN A 139 -18.08 -6.98 3.99
CA ASN A 139 -18.43 -7.72 2.77
C ASN A 139 -17.54 -8.95 2.56
N PRO A 140 -17.93 -10.14 3.07
CA PRO A 140 -17.14 -11.38 2.94
C PRO A 140 -16.94 -11.89 1.50
N ASP A 141 -17.68 -11.33 0.54
CA ASP A 141 -17.52 -11.65 -0.88
C ASP A 141 -16.28 -11.01 -1.50
N LEU A 142 -15.60 -10.10 -0.78
CA LEU A 142 -14.37 -9.50 -1.26
C LEU A 142 -13.19 -10.47 -1.20
N GLY A 143 -12.30 -10.34 -2.16
CA GLY A 143 -11.01 -10.99 -2.25
C GLY A 143 -9.91 -9.96 -2.45
N PHE A 144 -8.66 -10.36 -2.21
CA PHE A 144 -7.47 -9.56 -2.42
C PHE A 144 -6.45 -10.34 -3.23
N SER A 145 -5.80 -9.68 -4.17
CA SER A 145 -4.74 -10.26 -4.99
C SER A 145 -3.54 -9.33 -5.08
N HIS A 146 -2.35 -9.91 -5.04
CA HIS A 146 -1.11 -9.24 -5.43
C HIS A 146 -0.85 -9.48 -6.91
N PRO A 147 -1.09 -8.51 -7.81
CA PRO A 147 -0.97 -8.72 -9.25
C PRO A 147 0.45 -9.13 -9.67
N LYS A 148 0.48 -9.99 -10.69
CA LYS A 148 1.73 -10.63 -11.16
C LYS A 148 2.74 -9.66 -11.78
N GLU A 149 2.28 -8.52 -12.28
CA GLU A 149 3.13 -7.49 -12.89
C GLU A 149 4.01 -6.78 -11.85
N GLY A 150 3.59 -6.77 -10.59
CA GLY A 150 4.23 -6.08 -9.48
C GLY A 150 3.27 -5.15 -8.74
N PHE A 151 3.65 -4.72 -7.56
CA PHE A 151 2.83 -3.89 -6.69
C PHE A 151 3.69 -3.07 -5.73
N ASN A 152 3.10 -2.01 -5.18
CA ASN A 152 3.80 -1.18 -4.21
C ASN A 152 3.84 -1.84 -2.83
N ILE A 153 5.01 -1.78 -2.18
CA ILE A 153 5.21 -2.00 -0.74
C ILE A 153 5.56 -0.66 -0.10
N PHE A 154 4.93 -0.34 1.02
CA PHE A 154 5.16 0.90 1.75
C PHE A 154 5.46 0.65 3.22
N ILE A 155 6.16 1.60 3.83
CA ILE A 155 6.48 1.62 5.26
C ILE A 155 6.06 3.00 5.79
N ASP A 156 5.10 3.00 6.70
CA ASP A 156 4.76 4.21 7.44
C ASP A 156 5.77 4.41 8.57
N ALA A 157 6.18 5.64 8.76
CA ALA A 157 7.20 5.96 9.74
C ALA A 157 6.79 7.15 10.63
N MET A 158 7.11 7.03 11.90
CA MET A 158 6.93 8.09 12.88
C MET A 158 8.11 9.06 12.85
N CYS A 159 7.83 10.35 12.77
CA CYS A 159 8.83 11.41 12.76
C CYS A 159 8.48 12.50 13.78
N ILE A 160 9.51 13.17 14.32
CA ILE A 160 9.35 14.33 15.20
C ILE A 160 9.66 15.60 14.42
N PRO A 161 8.65 16.50 14.21
CA PRO A 161 8.89 17.74 13.47
C PRO A 161 9.92 18.65 14.13
N LYS A 162 10.69 19.39 13.33
CA LYS A 162 11.77 20.30 13.79
C LYS A 162 11.31 21.35 14.83
N GLY A 163 10.05 21.70 14.85
CA GLY A 163 9.51 22.70 15.79
C GLY A 163 8.88 22.11 17.06
N CYS A 164 9.03 20.80 17.30
CA CYS A 164 8.40 20.12 18.44
C CYS A 164 8.84 20.75 19.78
N GLN A 165 7.87 21.20 20.59
CA GLN A 165 8.11 21.84 21.88
C GLN A 165 8.32 20.83 23.02
N ASN A 166 7.95 19.57 22.84
CA ASN A 166 8.11 18.51 23.81
C ASN A 166 8.72 17.26 23.15
N LYS A 167 9.98 17.37 22.75
CA LYS A 167 10.70 16.29 22.09
C LYS A 167 10.81 15.04 22.97
N GLU A 168 11.07 15.23 24.26
CA GLU A 168 11.18 14.12 25.21
C GLU A 168 9.88 13.33 25.32
N GLY A 169 8.74 14.03 25.39
CA GLY A 169 7.41 13.38 25.39
C GLY A 169 7.12 12.66 24.09
N ALA A 170 7.50 13.24 22.94
CA ALA A 170 7.34 12.60 21.63
C ALA A 170 8.20 11.32 21.51
N GLU A 171 9.47 11.37 21.93
CA GLU A 171 10.36 10.21 21.96
C GLU A 171 9.83 9.12 22.90
N ALA A 172 9.30 9.49 24.08
CA ALA A 172 8.67 8.54 24.99
C ALA A 172 7.41 7.89 24.41
N PHE A 173 6.60 8.64 23.67
CA PHE A 173 5.42 8.11 22.99
C PHE A 173 5.79 7.17 21.84
N ILE A 174 6.76 7.54 21.00
CA ILE A 174 7.27 6.65 19.94
C ILE A 174 7.84 5.37 20.57
N ASN A 175 8.63 5.50 21.65
CA ASN A 175 9.16 4.34 22.34
C ASN A 175 8.06 3.43 22.92
N PHE A 176 6.95 3.99 23.38
CA PHE A 176 5.79 3.23 23.85
C PHE A 176 5.15 2.46 22.68
N LEU A 177 4.99 3.07 21.52
CA LEU A 177 4.43 2.43 20.32
C LEU A 177 5.30 1.29 19.78
N CYS A 178 6.63 1.35 20.02
CA CYS A 178 7.56 0.28 19.67
C CYS A 178 7.63 -0.85 20.71
N ARG A 179 6.71 -0.94 21.64
CA ARG A 179 6.58 -2.12 22.52
C ARG A 179 5.85 -3.21 21.73
N PRO A 180 6.36 -4.45 21.69
CA PRO A 180 5.72 -5.53 20.93
C PRO A 180 4.24 -5.75 21.25
N ASP A 181 3.87 -5.71 22.54
CA ASP A 181 2.47 -5.86 22.98
C ASP A 181 1.58 -4.67 22.54
N ILE A 182 2.12 -3.47 22.49
CA ILE A 182 1.40 -2.26 22.08
C ILE A 182 1.34 -2.20 20.54
N SER A 183 2.45 -2.49 19.86
CA SER A 183 2.50 -2.59 18.39
C SER A 183 1.45 -3.59 17.89
N ALA A 184 1.43 -4.80 18.47
CA ALA A 184 0.44 -5.81 18.10
C ALA A 184 -1.01 -5.32 18.30
N ALA A 185 -1.36 -4.82 19.48
CA ALA A 185 -2.73 -4.36 19.78
C ALA A 185 -3.19 -3.22 18.87
N ASN A 186 -2.24 -2.34 18.49
CA ASN A 186 -2.53 -1.21 17.62
C ASN A 186 -2.73 -1.65 16.17
N LEU A 187 -1.87 -2.56 15.70
CA LEU A 187 -1.93 -3.04 14.31
C LEU A 187 -3.07 -4.03 14.08
N ASP A 188 -3.45 -4.81 15.08
CA ASP A 188 -4.65 -5.63 15.07
C ASP A 188 -5.91 -4.76 14.87
N TYR A 189 -5.96 -3.59 15.54
CA TYR A 189 -7.07 -2.65 15.39
C TYR A 189 -7.14 -1.97 14.02
N ILE A 190 -5.99 -1.61 13.42
CA ILE A 190 -5.94 -0.89 12.14
C ILE A 190 -5.80 -1.80 10.91
N GLY A 191 -5.59 -3.11 11.09
CA GLY A 191 -5.47 -4.08 10.01
C GLY A 191 -4.13 -4.09 9.27
N TYR A 192 -3.14 -3.28 9.66
CA TYR A 192 -1.84 -3.20 8.98
C TYR A 192 -0.81 -4.17 9.59
N SER A 193 0.31 -4.38 8.88
CA SER A 193 1.35 -5.32 9.31
C SER A 193 2.40 -4.65 10.18
N THR A 194 2.93 -5.41 11.16
CA THR A 194 3.96 -4.91 12.08
C THR A 194 5.37 -5.06 11.49
N PRO A 195 6.23 -4.05 11.66
CA PRO A 195 7.65 -4.18 11.34
C PRO A 195 8.47 -4.89 12.46
N GLU A 196 7.80 -5.53 13.42
CA GLU A 196 8.40 -6.16 14.60
C GLU A 196 8.02 -7.62 14.68
N THR A 197 8.98 -8.54 14.46
CA THR A 197 8.72 -9.99 14.59
C THR A 197 8.23 -10.35 16.00
N ALA A 198 8.76 -9.71 17.06
CA ALA A 198 8.34 -9.95 18.43
C ALA A 198 6.87 -9.55 18.69
N ALA A 199 6.28 -8.65 17.93
CA ALA A 199 4.87 -8.28 18.07
C ALA A 199 3.95 -9.40 17.53
N LYS A 200 4.41 -10.24 16.60
CA LYS A 200 3.62 -11.36 16.08
C LYS A 200 3.23 -12.38 17.16
N ASP A 201 4.01 -12.50 18.23
CA ASP A 201 3.71 -13.40 19.35
C ASP A 201 2.44 -12.97 20.12
N TYR A 202 1.95 -11.75 19.90
CA TYR A 202 0.74 -11.18 20.52
C TYR A 202 -0.44 -11.11 19.57
N LEU A 203 -0.27 -11.53 18.31
CA LEU A 203 -1.32 -11.56 17.28
C LEU A 203 -1.87 -12.98 17.10
N ASP A 204 -3.10 -13.08 16.66
CA ASP A 204 -3.71 -14.36 16.32
C ASP A 204 -2.99 -15.01 15.12
N GLU A 205 -2.94 -16.36 15.10
CA GLU A 205 -2.30 -17.13 14.01
C GLU A 205 -2.97 -16.82 12.66
N GLU A 206 -4.26 -16.55 12.63
CA GLU A 206 -4.99 -16.16 11.43
C GLU A 206 -4.42 -14.89 10.79
N VAL A 207 -4.05 -13.90 11.60
CA VAL A 207 -3.42 -12.64 11.15
C VAL A 207 -1.99 -12.89 10.66
N THR A 208 -1.19 -13.60 11.47
CA THR A 208 0.24 -13.80 11.17
C THR A 208 0.50 -14.76 10.02
N SER A 209 -0.46 -15.65 9.70
CA SER A 209 -0.41 -16.56 8.55
C SER A 209 -1.14 -16.03 7.31
N SER A 210 -1.76 -14.85 7.39
CA SER A 210 -2.48 -14.25 6.27
C SER A 210 -1.50 -13.87 5.15
N PRO A 211 -1.67 -14.39 3.92
CA PRO A 211 -0.85 -13.98 2.78
C PRO A 211 -1.13 -12.53 2.32
N VAL A 212 -2.19 -11.92 2.81
CA VAL A 212 -2.52 -10.51 2.57
C VAL A 212 -1.67 -9.61 3.48
N SER A 213 -1.64 -9.92 4.79
CA SER A 213 -0.86 -9.17 5.78
C SER A 213 0.63 -9.46 5.68
N TYR A 214 0.98 -10.73 5.49
CA TYR A 214 2.37 -11.21 5.45
C TYR A 214 2.59 -12.09 4.22
N PRO A 215 2.72 -11.48 3.03
CA PRO A 215 3.03 -12.20 1.80
C PRO A 215 4.37 -12.94 1.92
N ASP A 216 4.51 -14.04 1.21
CA ASP A 216 5.77 -14.78 1.15
C ASP A 216 6.86 -14.05 0.34
N ASP A 217 8.10 -14.52 0.45
CA ASP A 217 9.26 -13.91 -0.19
C ASP A 217 9.13 -13.89 -1.73
N GLU A 218 8.46 -14.89 -2.34
CA GLU A 218 8.24 -14.94 -3.78
C GLU A 218 7.29 -13.83 -4.22
N THR A 219 6.24 -13.61 -3.45
CA THR A 219 5.29 -12.51 -3.67
C THR A 219 5.98 -11.16 -3.46
N LEU A 220 6.71 -10.99 -2.34
CA LEU A 220 7.41 -9.74 -2.04
C LEU A 220 8.53 -9.42 -3.05
N ALA A 221 9.13 -10.42 -3.70
CA ALA A 221 10.13 -10.20 -4.74
C ALA A 221 9.60 -9.43 -5.97
N ARG A 222 8.28 -9.33 -6.12
CA ARG A 222 7.63 -8.52 -7.18
C ARG A 222 7.27 -7.11 -6.74
N SER A 223 7.50 -6.77 -5.48
CA SER A 223 7.16 -5.44 -4.95
C SER A 223 8.28 -4.43 -5.15
N GLU A 224 7.89 -3.17 -5.25
CA GLU A 224 8.82 -2.04 -5.25
C GLU A 224 8.29 -0.93 -4.33
N SER A 225 9.17 -0.31 -3.54
CA SER A 225 8.81 0.82 -2.70
C SER A 225 9.01 2.15 -3.44
N PHE A 226 8.20 3.15 -3.11
CA PHE A 226 8.38 4.50 -3.63
C PHE A 226 9.64 5.16 -3.07
N ALA A 227 10.43 5.75 -3.96
CA ALA A 227 11.46 6.72 -3.63
C ALA A 227 10.95 8.15 -3.91
N GLU A 228 11.63 9.13 -3.38
CA GLU A 228 11.39 10.54 -3.74
C GLU A 228 11.84 10.77 -5.19
N LEU A 229 10.91 11.20 -6.03
CA LEU A 229 11.21 11.60 -7.40
C LEU A 229 11.77 13.02 -7.44
N GLY A 230 12.64 13.29 -8.41
CA GLY A 230 13.09 14.64 -8.71
C GLY A 230 11.92 15.58 -9.02
N VAL A 231 12.13 16.86 -8.75
CA VAL A 231 11.10 17.91 -8.93
C VAL A 231 10.55 17.92 -10.37
N GLU A 232 11.41 17.70 -11.37
CA GLU A 232 11.02 17.69 -12.79
C GLU A 232 10.09 16.50 -13.11
N ALA A 233 10.44 15.29 -12.68
CA ALA A 233 9.63 14.11 -12.90
C ALA A 233 8.28 14.20 -12.17
N THR A 234 8.29 14.71 -10.93
CA THR A 234 7.07 14.97 -10.15
C THR A 234 6.16 15.97 -10.88
N GLN A 235 6.71 17.04 -11.44
CA GLN A 235 5.93 18.03 -12.20
C GLN A 235 5.35 17.41 -13.46
N VAL A 236 6.15 16.65 -14.23
CA VAL A 236 5.67 15.94 -15.42
C VAL A 236 4.52 14.99 -15.09
N MET A 237 4.66 14.18 -14.04
CA MET A 237 3.60 13.26 -13.60
C MET A 237 2.31 14.02 -13.26
N ASN A 238 2.41 15.11 -12.50
CA ASN A 238 1.25 15.93 -12.11
C ASN A 238 0.59 16.64 -13.30
N ASP A 239 1.37 17.06 -14.30
CA ASP A 239 0.83 17.72 -15.50
C ASP A 239 0.15 16.73 -16.46
N LEU A 240 0.54 15.47 -16.42
CA LEU A 240 -0.04 14.38 -17.21
C LEU A 240 -1.30 13.76 -16.55
N TRP A 241 -1.42 13.86 -15.24
CA TRP A 241 -2.57 13.38 -14.47
C TRP A 241 -3.78 14.31 -14.61
#